data_6b9d647a5d862cdb36eadf830102e75e
#
_entry.id   6b9d647a5d862cdb36eadf830102e75e
#
_cell.length_a   1.000
_cell.length_b   1.000
_cell.length_c   1.000
_cell.angle_alpha   90.00
_cell.angle_beta   90.00
_cell.angle_gamma   90.00
#
_symmetry.space_group_name_H-M   'P 1'
#
loop_
_entity.id
_entity.type
_entity.pdbx_description
1 polymer ?
#
loop_
_entity_poly.entity_id
_entity_poly.type
_entity_poly.pdbx_seq_one_letter_code
_entity_poly.pdbx_strand_id
1 'polypeptide(L)'
;MSEGNELAGVWDVHRTGGFLPPMRGIVRKRIEDGHGCTVAAGVRFRFVVDGLRLRYPFGLVDELVPDGHDAYGGTAMLFGRTLGTFRMTRAI
;
A
#
# COMPACT_ATOMS: atom_id res chain seq x y z
N MET A 1 -0.72 -21.49 -3.13
CA MET A 1 -0.51 -20.12 -3.61
C MET A 1 -0.31 -19.22 -2.40
N SER A 2 0.76 -18.47 -2.36
CA SER A 2 1.02 -17.60 -1.22
C SER A 2 0.22 -16.30 -1.35
N GLU A 3 -0.05 -15.64 -0.23
CA GLU A 3 -0.74 -14.36 -0.23
C GLU A 3 0.06 -13.29 -1.00
N GLY A 4 1.39 -13.38 -1.01
CA GLY A 4 2.24 -12.45 -1.75
C GLY A 4 1.93 -12.43 -3.24
N ASN A 5 1.55 -13.55 -3.82
CA ASN A 5 1.20 -13.62 -5.23
C ASN A 5 -0.10 -12.88 -5.54
N GLU A 6 -1.02 -12.84 -4.60
CA GLU A 6 -2.27 -12.10 -4.78
C GLU A 6 -2.04 -10.59 -4.76
N LEU A 7 -1.04 -10.15 -4.06
CA LEU A 7 -0.68 -8.73 -3.99
C LEU A 7 0.18 -8.28 -5.16
N ALA A 8 0.79 -9.20 -5.91
CA ALA A 8 1.67 -8.83 -7.01
C ALA A 8 0.90 -8.05 -8.07
N GLY A 9 1.50 -6.99 -8.58
CA GLY A 9 0.90 -6.17 -9.62
C GLY A 9 1.05 -4.69 -9.35
N VAL A 10 0.30 -3.91 -10.10
CA VAL A 10 0.28 -2.45 -9.99
C VAL A 10 -1.06 -2.01 -9.42
N TRP A 11 -1.01 -1.14 -8.44
CA TRP A 11 -2.17 -0.71 -7.69
C TRP A 11 -2.26 0.82 -7.66
N ASP A 12 -3.44 1.33 -7.95
CA ASP A 12 -3.75 2.74 -7.71
C ASP A 12 -4.18 2.91 -6.26
N VAL A 13 -3.68 3.98 -5.62
CA VAL A 13 -3.91 4.23 -4.21
C VAL A 13 -4.63 5.56 -4.05
N HIS A 14 -5.67 5.59 -3.23
CA HIS A 14 -6.34 6.83 -2.89
C HIS A 14 -6.68 6.87 -1.40
N ARG A 15 -6.65 8.06 -0.84
CA ARG A 15 -6.93 8.28 0.56
C ARG A 15 -8.42 8.07 0.85
N THR A 16 -8.72 7.42 1.98
CA THR A 16 -10.09 7.27 2.47
C THR A 16 -10.31 7.99 3.79
N GLY A 17 -9.26 8.37 4.50
CA GLY A 17 -9.42 9.11 5.76
C GLY A 17 -8.10 9.47 6.40
N GLY A 18 -8.16 10.26 7.48
CA GLY A 18 -7.00 10.63 8.28
C GLY A 18 -6.16 11.74 7.70
N PHE A 19 -4.88 11.76 8.08
CA PHE A 19 -3.94 12.84 7.76
C PHE A 19 -3.07 12.56 6.54
N LEU A 20 -3.40 11.54 5.75
CA LEU A 20 -2.67 11.28 4.51
C LEU A 20 -3.00 12.35 3.48
N PRO A 21 -2.03 12.74 2.63
CA PRO A 21 -2.31 13.68 1.56
C PRO A 21 -3.23 13.06 0.51
N PRO A 22 -3.87 13.86 -0.35
CA PRO A 22 -4.63 13.33 -1.48
C PRO A 22 -3.73 12.47 -2.37
N MET A 23 -4.20 11.29 -2.74
CA MET A 23 -3.38 10.31 -3.45
C MET A 23 -3.93 9.91 -4.81
N ARG A 24 -5.19 10.20 -5.10
CA ARG A 24 -5.83 9.75 -6.33
C ARG A 24 -5.09 10.28 -7.56
N GLY A 25 -4.66 9.37 -8.43
CA GLY A 25 -3.93 9.70 -9.63
C GLY A 25 -2.46 10.07 -9.42
N ILE A 26 -1.99 10.10 -8.16
CA ILE A 26 -0.63 10.51 -7.82
C ILE A 26 0.18 9.34 -7.26
N VAL A 27 -0.47 8.47 -6.48
CA VAL A 27 0.22 7.40 -5.75
C VAL A 27 -0.12 6.06 -6.35
N ARG A 28 0.92 5.28 -6.63
CA ARG A 28 0.80 3.89 -7.08
C ARG A 28 1.72 3.01 -6.28
N LYS A 29 1.30 1.76 -6.09
CA LYS A 29 2.15 0.73 -5.53
C LYS A 29 2.44 -0.30 -6.60
N ARG A 30 3.70 -0.68 -6.72
CA ARG A 30 4.12 -1.80 -7.55
C ARG A 30 4.63 -2.88 -6.62
N ILE A 31 3.97 -4.04 -6.64
CA ILE A 31 4.29 -5.14 -5.73
C ILE A 31 4.75 -6.33 -6.54
N GLU A 32 5.89 -6.87 -6.15
CA GLU A 32 6.44 -8.11 -6.66
C GLU A 32 6.42 -9.15 -5.54
N ASP A 33 6.97 -10.32 -5.80
CA ASP A 33 7.00 -11.36 -4.79
C ASP A 33 7.92 -10.95 -3.63
N GLY A 34 7.32 -10.67 -2.49
CA GLY A 34 8.02 -10.35 -1.25
C GLY A 34 8.48 -8.90 -1.08
N HIS A 35 8.36 -8.06 -2.10
CA HIS A 35 8.80 -6.68 -2.01
C HIS A 35 8.08 -5.79 -3.01
N GLY A 36 8.27 -4.50 -2.88
CA GLY A 36 7.71 -3.54 -3.82
C GLY A 36 8.11 -2.12 -3.52
N CYS A 37 7.45 -1.20 -4.17
CA CYS A 37 7.65 0.22 -3.90
C CYS A 37 6.35 1.00 -4.07
N THR A 38 6.24 2.09 -3.30
CA THR A 38 5.22 3.11 -3.48
C THR A 38 5.85 4.25 -4.26
N VAL A 39 5.22 4.65 -5.34
CA VAL A 39 5.67 5.77 -6.16
C VAL A 39 4.68 6.91 -5.98
N ALA A 40 5.19 8.05 -5.57
CA ALA A 40 4.38 9.25 -5.36
C ALA A 40 5.16 10.45 -5.89
N ALA A 41 4.59 11.16 -6.88
CA ALA A 41 5.20 12.36 -7.46
C ALA A 41 6.67 12.16 -7.86
N GLY A 42 6.99 11.00 -8.45
CA GLY A 42 8.35 10.68 -8.89
C GLY A 42 9.29 10.17 -7.81
N VAL A 43 8.84 10.12 -6.57
CA VAL A 43 9.63 9.60 -5.45
C VAL A 43 9.24 8.15 -5.20
N ARG A 44 10.24 7.31 -4.95
CA ARG A 44 10.03 5.88 -4.68
C ARG A 44 10.33 5.56 -3.22
N PHE A 45 9.42 4.82 -2.60
CA PHE A 45 9.58 4.33 -1.23
C PHE A 45 9.49 2.81 -1.26
N ARG A 46 10.61 2.15 -1.01
CA ARG A 46 10.67 0.68 -1.02
C ARG A 46 10.05 0.09 0.23
N PHE A 47 9.43 -1.07 0.09
CA PHE A 47 8.91 -1.82 1.21
C PHE A 47 9.11 -3.32 1.01
N VAL A 48 9.01 -4.06 2.11
CA VAL A 48 9.01 -5.53 2.13
C VAL A 48 7.58 -5.97 2.41
N VAL A 49 7.13 -7.00 1.70
CA VAL A 49 5.81 -7.59 1.91
C VAL A 49 5.91 -8.69 2.96
N ASP A 50 5.12 -8.55 4.02
CA ASP A 50 5.06 -9.52 5.12
C ASP A 50 3.59 -9.85 5.35
N GLY A 51 3.09 -10.87 4.64
CA GLY A 51 1.66 -11.19 4.62
C GLY A 51 0.87 -10.04 4.02
N LEU A 52 -0.03 -9.47 4.82
CA LEU A 52 -0.82 -8.30 4.43
C LEU A 52 -0.26 -7.00 5.01
N ARG A 53 1.04 -6.97 5.33
CA ARG A 53 1.73 -5.78 5.78
C ARG A 53 2.81 -5.39 4.80
N LEU A 54 2.89 -4.09 4.51
CA LEU A 54 3.94 -3.51 3.70
C LEU A 54 4.83 -2.71 4.65
N ARG A 55 6.06 -3.19 4.87
CA ARG A 55 6.98 -2.59 5.85
C ARG A 55 8.03 -1.75 5.15
N TYR A 56 8.08 -0.49 5.50
CA TYR A 56 9.08 0.45 4.99
C TYR A 56 10.24 0.56 5.99
N PRO A 57 11.46 0.94 5.52
CA PRO A 57 12.61 0.96 6.41
C PRO A 57 12.59 2.02 7.50
N PHE A 58 11.75 3.04 7.37
CA PHE A 58 11.72 4.17 8.32
C PHE A 58 10.56 4.11 9.32
N GLY A 59 10.09 2.91 9.65
CA GLY A 59 9.05 2.75 10.68
C GLY A 59 7.62 2.90 10.18
N LEU A 60 7.43 3.08 8.89
CA LEU A 60 6.10 3.13 8.29
C LEU A 60 5.66 1.70 7.95
N VAL A 61 4.41 1.38 8.27
CA VAL A 61 3.81 0.10 7.94
C VAL A 61 2.42 0.35 7.38
N ASP A 62 2.12 -0.25 6.24
CA ASP A 62 0.76 -0.30 5.69
C ASP A 62 0.16 -1.65 6.05
N GLU A 63 -0.94 -1.65 6.77
CA GLU A 63 -1.70 -2.88 7.04
C GLU A 63 -2.86 -2.98 6.05
N LEU A 64 -2.95 -4.09 5.34
CA LEU A 64 -3.94 -4.29 4.29
C LEU A 64 -5.03 -5.25 4.74
N VAL A 65 -6.25 -4.98 4.30
CA VAL A 65 -7.41 -5.84 4.51
C VAL A 65 -8.12 -6.02 3.16
N PRO A 66 -8.39 -7.25 2.74
CA PRO A 66 -9.14 -7.46 1.48
C PRO A 66 -10.48 -6.70 1.51
N ASP A 67 -10.80 -6.03 0.42
CA ASP A 67 -11.97 -5.19 0.30
C ASP A 67 -12.62 -5.38 -1.07
N GLY A 68 -13.11 -6.58 -1.29
CA GLY A 68 -13.73 -6.94 -2.54
C GLY A 68 -12.73 -7.50 -3.55
N HIS A 69 -13.19 -7.64 -4.80
CA HIS A 69 -12.38 -8.19 -5.87
C HIS A 69 -11.32 -7.18 -6.33
N ASP A 70 -10.07 -7.62 -6.35
CA ASP A 70 -8.93 -6.80 -6.78
C ASP A 70 -8.83 -5.45 -6.05
N ALA A 71 -9.18 -5.45 -4.76
CA ALA A 71 -9.10 -4.26 -3.93
C ALA A 71 -8.71 -4.58 -2.51
N TYR A 72 -8.01 -3.66 -1.87
CA TYR A 72 -7.62 -3.75 -0.47
C TYR A 72 -7.84 -2.40 0.20
N GLY A 73 -8.36 -2.43 1.43
CA GLY A 73 -8.27 -1.29 2.31
C GLY A 73 -6.93 -1.31 3.02
N GLY A 74 -6.39 -0.17 3.35
CA GLY A 74 -5.12 -0.07 4.05
C GLY A 74 -5.14 0.96 5.15
N THR A 75 -4.34 0.70 6.18
CA THR A 75 -4.09 1.64 7.27
C THR A 75 -2.60 1.92 7.31
N ALA A 76 -2.23 3.18 7.12
CA ALA A 76 -0.85 3.60 7.21
C ALA A 76 -0.52 3.97 8.65
N MET A 77 0.52 3.33 9.19
CA MET A 77 0.96 3.56 10.57
C MET A 77 2.43 3.93 10.60
N LEU A 78 2.77 4.97 11.35
CA LEU A 78 4.14 5.39 11.56
C LEU A 78 4.49 5.21 13.04
N PHE A 79 5.48 4.37 13.31
CA PHE A 79 5.89 4.01 14.67
C PHE A 79 4.70 3.57 15.55
N GLY A 80 3.80 2.77 14.97
CA GLY A 80 2.63 2.24 15.67
C GLY A 80 1.44 3.19 15.76
N ARG A 81 1.56 4.41 15.24
CA ARG A 81 0.45 5.38 15.25
C ARG A 81 -0.20 5.46 13.89
N THR A 82 -1.52 5.41 13.86
CA THR A 82 -2.27 5.51 12.62
C THR A 82 -2.17 6.93 12.05
N LEU A 83 -1.67 7.02 10.81
CA LEU A 83 -1.65 8.28 10.06
C LEU A 83 -2.95 8.48 9.29
N GLY A 84 -3.49 7.44 8.74
CA GLY A 84 -4.70 7.51 7.95
C GLY A 84 -4.99 6.21 7.25
N THR A 85 -6.05 6.22 6.46
CA THR A 85 -6.50 5.06 5.71
C THR A 85 -6.53 5.36 4.22
N PHE A 86 -6.38 4.30 3.43
CA PHE A 86 -6.41 4.39 1.99
C PHE A 86 -7.08 3.15 1.41
N ARG A 87 -7.38 3.21 0.13
CA ARG A 87 -7.84 2.05 -0.61
C ARG A 87 -6.97 1.89 -1.83
N MET A 88 -6.57 0.67 -2.12
CA MET A 88 -5.84 0.38 -3.34
C MET A 88 -6.64 -0.56 -4.21
N THR A 89 -6.66 -0.25 -5.50
CA THR A 89 -7.37 -1.04 -6.51
C THR A 89 -6.40 -1.38 -7.61
N ARG A 90 -6.57 -2.55 -8.22
CA ARG A 90 -5.67 -2.99 -9.28
C ARG A 90 -5.77 -2.03 -10.46
N ALA A 91 -4.62 -1.54 -10.90
CA ALA A 91 -4.54 -0.55 -11.96
C ALA A 91 -4.74 -1.16 -13.35
N ILE A 92 -4.46 -2.45 -13.48
CA ILE A 92 -4.54 -3.13 -14.78
C ILE A 92 -5.20 -4.49 -14.60
#